data_cbe2474ee6572c099c95cd5783d9944d
#
_entry.id   cbe2474ee6572c099c95cd5783d9944d
#
_cell.length_a   1.000
_cell.length_b   1.000
_cell.length_c   1.000
_cell.angle_alpha   90.00
_cell.angle_beta   90.00
_cell.angle_gamma   90.00
#
_symmetry.space_group_name_H-M   'P 1'
#
loop_
_entity.id
_entity.type
_entity.pdbx_description
1 polymer ?
#
loop_
_entity_poly.entity_id
_entity_poly.type
_entity_poly.pdbx_seq_one_letter_code
_entity_poly.pdbx_strand_id
1 'polypeptide(L)'
;MQQKTIRAEPETGAKSTRPSFEFGPSHIPYRILLLSKMIDRVTAQHVRDTAQLSLAEWRVLTHVEMIGKCSAAEVASVAYSDRAEVSRALASLETRGFVQREANPRNRRSSLVSLTEAGKSVHAAIRGARGKFYEQWLTDLSDAERVALNAALEKVTRRVIDSAPQMFDL
;
A
#
# COMPACT_ATOMS: atom_id res chain seq x y z
N MET A 1 22.87 -22.66 64.51
CA MET A 1 22.05 -22.91 63.30
C MET A 1 21.90 -21.60 62.56
N GLN A 2 22.72 -21.40 61.52
CA GLN A 2 22.70 -20.18 60.69
C GLN A 2 22.04 -20.51 59.38
N GLN A 3 20.92 -19.87 59.10
CA GLN A 3 20.21 -19.94 57.83
C GLN A 3 20.95 -19.09 56.78
N LYS A 4 21.44 -19.74 55.75
CA LYS A 4 22.12 -19.12 54.63
C LYS A 4 21.06 -18.68 53.60
N THR A 5 20.80 -17.38 53.56
CA THR A 5 19.89 -16.76 52.58
C THR A 5 20.57 -16.79 51.21
N ILE A 6 20.00 -17.55 50.27
CA ILE A 6 20.40 -17.57 48.91
C ILE A 6 19.84 -16.33 48.22
N ARG A 7 20.69 -15.38 47.87
CA ARG A 7 20.35 -14.25 47.00
C ARG A 7 20.23 -14.79 45.56
N ALA A 8 19.01 -14.67 45.03
CA ALA A 8 18.79 -14.86 43.59
C ALA A 8 19.39 -13.66 42.85
N GLU A 9 20.26 -13.95 41.89
CA GLU A 9 20.77 -12.96 40.94
C GLU A 9 19.67 -12.58 39.93
N PRO A 10 19.57 -11.32 39.51
CA PRO A 10 18.63 -10.93 38.50
C PRO A 10 19.08 -11.44 37.11
N GLU A 11 18.23 -12.20 36.48
CA GLU A 11 18.39 -12.59 35.08
C GLU A 11 18.59 -11.35 34.22
N THR A 12 19.73 -11.27 33.56
CA THR A 12 20.07 -10.25 32.58
C THR A 12 19.25 -10.53 31.30
N GLY A 13 18.01 -10.05 31.29
CA GLY A 13 17.16 -10.06 30.11
C GLY A 13 17.83 -9.27 29.00
N ALA A 14 18.12 -9.91 27.89
CA ALA A 14 18.62 -9.27 26.68
C ALA A 14 17.71 -8.10 26.31
N LYS A 15 18.21 -6.88 26.45
CA LYS A 15 17.49 -5.67 26.04
C LYS A 15 17.22 -5.76 24.54
N SER A 16 15.97 -5.96 24.20
CA SER A 16 15.48 -5.80 22.83
C SER A 16 15.92 -4.43 22.32
N THR A 17 16.82 -4.41 21.33
CA THR A 17 17.33 -3.18 20.68
C THR A 17 16.31 -2.54 19.72
N ARG A 18 15.06 -2.98 19.77
CA ARG A 18 13.98 -2.26 19.08
C ARG A 18 13.66 -1.03 19.91
N PRO A 19 13.74 0.18 19.32
CA PRO A 19 13.32 1.37 20.02
C PRO A 19 11.87 1.13 20.49
N SER A 20 11.66 1.10 21.78
CA SER A 20 10.33 1.13 22.38
C SER A 20 9.78 2.51 22.07
N PHE A 21 9.02 2.64 20.98
CA PHE A 21 8.22 3.82 20.75
C PHE A 21 7.14 3.80 21.84
N GLU A 22 7.39 4.51 22.91
CA GLU A 22 6.38 4.85 23.94
C GLU A 22 5.35 5.83 23.37
N PHE A 23 4.93 5.59 22.13
CA PHE A 23 3.74 6.21 21.59
C PHE A 23 2.58 5.36 22.11
N GLY A 24 1.93 5.83 23.15
CA GLY A 24 0.77 5.18 23.73
C GLY A 24 -0.35 4.95 22.70
N PRO A 25 -1.47 4.38 23.10
CA PRO A 25 -2.63 4.09 22.24
C PRO A 25 -3.15 5.30 21.44
N SER A 26 -2.78 6.51 21.86
CA SER A 26 -3.14 7.78 21.23
C SER A 26 -2.42 8.10 19.90
N HIS A 27 -1.39 7.35 19.52
CA HIS A 27 -0.65 7.60 18.27
C HIS A 27 -1.13 6.74 17.10
N ILE A 28 -2.44 6.62 16.93
CA ILE A 28 -3.08 5.85 15.85
C ILE A 28 -2.54 6.24 14.45
N PRO A 29 -2.41 7.53 14.07
CA PRO A 29 -1.89 7.91 12.75
C PRO A 29 -0.49 7.37 12.48
N TYR A 30 0.39 7.39 13.47
CA TYR A 30 1.73 6.82 13.31
C TYR A 30 1.71 5.29 13.13
N ARG A 31 0.83 4.59 13.86
CA ARG A 31 0.66 3.13 13.70
C ARG A 31 0.15 2.77 12.31
N ILE A 32 -0.79 3.56 11.77
CA ILE A 32 -1.30 3.40 10.40
C ILE A 32 -0.15 3.60 9.39
N LEU A 33 0.65 4.66 9.56
CA LEU A 33 1.79 4.93 8.70
C LEU A 33 2.83 3.79 8.73
N LEU A 34 3.15 3.28 9.91
CA LEU A 34 4.09 2.18 10.07
C LEU A 34 3.56 0.89 9.44
N LEU A 35 2.29 0.57 9.69
CA LEU A 35 1.63 -0.59 9.10
C LEU A 35 1.61 -0.49 7.57
N SER A 36 1.28 0.68 7.01
CA SER A 36 1.31 0.92 5.58
C SER A 36 2.70 0.62 4.99
N LYS A 37 3.78 1.09 5.63
CA LYS A 37 5.15 0.80 5.17
C LYS A 37 5.52 -0.69 5.25
N MET A 38 5.02 -1.41 6.26
CA MET A 38 5.23 -2.86 6.36
C MET A 38 4.49 -3.59 5.23
N ILE A 39 3.24 -3.23 4.99
CA ILE A 39 2.43 -3.76 3.89
C ILE A 39 3.11 -3.48 2.53
N ASP A 40 3.61 -2.28 2.32
CA ASP A 40 4.34 -1.90 1.11
C ASP A 40 5.58 -2.77 0.89
N ARG A 41 6.36 -3.00 1.94
CA ARG A 41 7.58 -3.82 1.86
C ARG A 41 7.27 -5.26 1.45
N VAL A 42 6.27 -5.87 2.08
CA VAL A 42 5.85 -7.24 1.75
C VAL A 42 5.23 -7.29 0.35
N THR A 43 4.43 -6.28 -0.01
CA THR A 43 3.87 -6.13 -1.35
C THR A 43 4.95 -6.05 -2.41
N ALA A 44 5.94 -5.18 -2.22
CA ALA A 44 7.04 -4.98 -3.17
C ALA A 44 7.81 -6.29 -3.43
N GLN A 45 8.04 -7.08 -2.38
CA GLN A 45 8.69 -8.39 -2.54
C GLN A 45 7.81 -9.34 -3.35
N HIS A 46 6.53 -9.46 -2.98
CA HIS A 46 5.60 -10.37 -3.64
C HIS A 46 5.41 -10.07 -5.14
N VAL A 47 5.21 -8.81 -5.52
CA VAL A 47 5.00 -8.44 -6.93
C VAL A 47 6.28 -8.58 -7.75
N ARG A 48 7.45 -8.41 -7.12
CA ARG A 48 8.75 -8.67 -7.74
C ARG A 48 8.93 -10.15 -8.04
N ASP A 49 8.64 -11.00 -7.06
CA ASP A 49 8.82 -12.45 -7.20
C ASP A 49 7.82 -13.05 -8.19
N THR A 50 6.60 -12.52 -8.23
CA THR A 50 5.50 -13.06 -9.06
C THR A 50 5.57 -12.57 -10.52
N ALA A 51 5.91 -11.31 -10.76
CA ALA A 51 5.80 -10.68 -12.09
C ALA A 51 6.97 -9.76 -12.45
N GLN A 52 8.01 -9.69 -11.64
CA GLN A 52 9.16 -8.80 -11.84
C GLN A 52 8.73 -7.31 -11.92
N LEU A 53 7.67 -6.93 -11.19
CA LEU A 53 7.20 -5.55 -11.10
C LEU A 53 7.78 -4.85 -9.87
N SER A 54 8.03 -3.55 -9.99
CA SER A 54 8.20 -2.67 -8.84
C SER A 54 6.85 -2.39 -8.16
N LEU A 55 6.89 -1.91 -6.93
CA LEU A 55 5.67 -1.50 -6.21
C LEU A 55 4.94 -0.36 -6.94
N ALA A 56 5.68 0.60 -7.52
CA ALA A 56 5.11 1.69 -8.29
C ALA A 56 4.40 1.18 -9.55
N GLU A 57 5.02 0.28 -10.31
CA GLU A 57 4.40 -0.35 -11.48
C GLU A 57 3.13 -1.12 -11.11
N TRP A 58 3.17 -1.89 -10.03
CA TRP A 58 1.99 -2.60 -9.53
C TRP A 58 0.85 -1.64 -9.16
N ARG A 59 1.14 -0.56 -8.42
CA ARG A 59 0.15 0.45 -8.06
C ARG A 59 -0.48 1.09 -9.28
N VAL A 60 0.35 1.52 -10.23
CA VAL A 60 -0.13 2.12 -11.48
C VAL A 60 -0.97 1.14 -12.27
N LEU A 61 -0.52 -0.11 -12.45
CA LEU A 61 -1.26 -1.16 -13.14
C LEU A 61 -2.66 -1.37 -12.51
N THR A 62 -2.72 -1.41 -11.18
CA THR A 62 -3.97 -1.58 -10.43
C THR A 62 -4.92 -0.39 -10.61
N HIS A 63 -4.40 0.84 -10.56
CA HIS A 63 -5.25 2.03 -10.73
C HIS A 63 -5.73 2.19 -12.17
N VAL A 64 -4.89 1.87 -13.17
CA VAL A 64 -5.33 1.86 -14.58
C VAL A 64 -6.43 0.82 -14.80
N GLU A 65 -6.34 -0.37 -14.18
CA GLU A 65 -7.42 -1.36 -14.26
C GLU A 65 -8.71 -0.87 -13.61
N MET A 66 -8.60 -0.22 -12.46
CA MET A 66 -9.75 0.27 -11.69
C MET A 66 -10.47 1.43 -12.38
N ILE A 67 -9.71 2.38 -12.96
CA ILE A 67 -10.26 3.57 -13.61
C ILE A 67 -10.69 3.26 -15.04
N GLY A 68 -10.03 2.31 -15.69
CA GLY A 68 -10.13 2.04 -17.11
C GLY A 68 -9.22 2.97 -17.93
N LYS A 69 -9.74 3.50 -19.04
CA LYS A 69 -8.99 4.42 -19.89
C LYS A 69 -8.85 5.79 -19.23
N CYS A 70 -7.62 6.18 -18.86
CA CYS A 70 -7.34 7.36 -18.05
C CYS A 70 -6.01 8.02 -18.43
N SER A 71 -5.80 9.26 -18.01
CA SER A 71 -4.53 9.97 -18.13
C SER A 71 -3.61 9.65 -16.95
N ALA A 72 -2.29 9.88 -17.12
CA ALA A 72 -1.33 9.76 -16.04
C ALA A 72 -1.64 10.68 -14.85
N ALA A 73 -2.25 11.84 -15.10
CA ALA A 73 -2.66 12.77 -14.05
C ALA A 73 -3.80 12.21 -13.20
N GLU A 74 -4.80 11.57 -13.81
CA GLU A 74 -5.89 10.90 -13.11
C GLU A 74 -5.37 9.74 -12.26
N VAL A 75 -4.44 8.93 -12.80
CA VAL A 75 -3.79 7.87 -12.03
C VAL A 75 -3.06 8.45 -10.80
N ALA A 76 -2.27 9.52 -10.98
CA ALA A 76 -1.53 10.14 -9.90
C ALA A 76 -2.46 10.70 -8.81
N SER A 77 -3.58 11.31 -9.20
CA SER A 77 -4.59 11.86 -8.30
C SER A 77 -5.22 10.74 -7.45
N VAL A 78 -5.78 9.71 -8.09
CA VAL A 78 -6.46 8.61 -7.39
C VAL A 78 -5.49 7.78 -6.53
N ALA A 79 -4.24 7.61 -6.97
CA ALA A 79 -3.22 6.87 -6.23
C ALA A 79 -2.54 7.69 -5.13
N TYR A 80 -2.84 8.99 -5.01
CA TYR A 80 -2.12 9.93 -4.13
C TYR A 80 -0.59 9.82 -4.29
N SER A 81 -0.14 9.68 -5.55
CA SER A 81 1.26 9.40 -5.90
C SER A 81 1.88 10.58 -6.65
N ASP A 82 3.21 10.69 -6.58
CA ASP A 82 3.95 11.67 -7.35
C ASP A 82 3.79 11.46 -8.86
N ARG A 83 3.51 12.53 -9.60
CA ARG A 83 3.29 12.48 -11.06
C ARG A 83 4.50 11.95 -11.83
N ALA A 84 5.71 12.26 -11.38
CA ALA A 84 6.92 11.78 -12.03
C ALA A 84 7.13 10.27 -11.78
N GLU A 85 6.78 9.79 -10.60
CA GLU A 85 6.79 8.35 -10.28
C GLU A 85 5.79 7.59 -11.17
N VAL A 86 4.55 8.06 -11.26
CA VAL A 86 3.51 7.47 -12.12
C VAL A 86 3.95 7.48 -13.59
N SER A 87 4.53 8.59 -14.07
CA SER A 87 5.01 8.69 -15.46
C SER A 87 6.12 7.69 -15.77
N ARG A 88 7.08 7.50 -14.86
CA ARG A 88 8.15 6.49 -15.00
C ARG A 88 7.60 5.07 -14.99
N ALA A 89 6.68 4.78 -14.08
CA ALA A 89 6.05 3.47 -13.99
C ALA A 89 5.25 3.15 -15.26
N LEU A 90 4.48 4.11 -15.79
CA LEU A 90 3.74 3.94 -17.05
C LEU A 90 4.67 3.71 -18.23
N ALA A 91 5.80 4.42 -18.33
CA ALA A 91 6.77 4.22 -19.40
C ALA A 91 7.39 2.80 -19.35
N SER A 92 7.70 2.31 -18.16
CA SER A 92 8.20 0.95 -17.97
C SER A 92 7.14 -0.09 -18.32
N LEU A 93 5.90 0.07 -17.87
CA LEU A 93 4.79 -0.84 -18.19
C LEU A 93 4.47 -0.85 -19.70
N GLU A 94 4.59 0.29 -20.38
CA GLU A 94 4.41 0.41 -21.83
C GLU A 94 5.50 -0.34 -22.58
N THR A 95 6.78 -0.16 -22.20
CA THR A 95 7.91 -0.91 -22.78
C THR A 95 7.75 -2.42 -22.62
N ARG A 96 7.12 -2.86 -21.54
CA ARG A 96 6.82 -4.27 -21.27
C ARG A 96 5.52 -4.76 -21.94
N GLY A 97 4.80 -3.89 -22.63
CA GLY A 97 3.55 -4.21 -23.30
C GLY A 97 2.36 -4.47 -22.39
N PHE A 98 2.40 -4.01 -21.15
CA PHE A 98 1.28 -4.19 -20.18
C PHE A 98 0.27 -3.05 -20.24
N VAL A 99 0.68 -1.87 -20.69
CA VAL A 99 -0.20 -0.75 -20.98
C VAL A 99 0.03 -0.27 -22.42
N GLN A 100 -0.98 0.39 -22.96
CA GLN A 100 -0.92 1.07 -24.24
C GLN A 100 -1.39 2.51 -24.10
N ARG A 101 -0.86 3.40 -24.98
CA ARG A 101 -1.24 4.81 -25.02
C ARG A 101 -1.97 5.15 -26.29
N GLU A 102 -2.87 6.09 -26.19
CA GLU A 102 -3.54 6.69 -27.33
C GLU A 102 -3.67 8.20 -27.15
N ALA A 103 -3.95 8.91 -28.25
CA ALA A 103 -4.19 10.35 -28.19
C ALA A 103 -5.43 10.68 -27.32
N ASN A 104 -5.30 11.68 -26.45
CA ASN A 104 -6.43 12.18 -25.69
C ASN A 104 -7.22 13.20 -26.55
N PRO A 105 -8.47 12.87 -26.95
CA PRO A 105 -9.25 13.78 -27.78
C PRO A 105 -9.65 15.08 -27.09
N ARG A 106 -9.68 15.07 -25.75
CA ARG A 106 -10.03 16.24 -24.93
C ARG A 106 -8.83 17.14 -24.60
N ASN A 107 -7.62 16.58 -24.65
CA ASN A 107 -6.39 17.32 -24.30
C ASN A 107 -5.20 16.77 -25.08
N ARG A 108 -4.84 17.44 -26.20
CA ARG A 108 -3.74 17.03 -27.07
C ARG A 108 -2.36 17.00 -26.42
N ARG A 109 -2.21 17.61 -25.21
CA ARG A 109 -0.94 17.60 -24.44
C ARG A 109 -0.80 16.39 -23.54
N SER A 110 -1.84 15.55 -23.42
CA SER A 110 -1.85 14.32 -22.62
C SER A 110 -2.22 13.13 -23.47
N SER A 111 -1.82 11.94 -23.04
CA SER A 111 -2.29 10.68 -23.59
C SER A 111 -3.23 9.97 -22.63
N LEU A 112 -4.12 9.16 -23.16
CA LEU A 112 -4.88 8.20 -22.39
C LEU A 112 -4.11 6.86 -22.36
N VAL A 113 -4.18 6.20 -21.22
CA VAL A 113 -3.53 4.91 -20.96
C VAL A 113 -4.62 3.89 -20.64
N SER A 114 -4.45 2.68 -21.12
CA SER A 114 -5.30 1.53 -20.78
C SER A 114 -4.44 0.26 -20.69
N LEU A 115 -4.94 -0.77 -19.97
CA LEU A 115 -4.27 -2.06 -19.96
C LEU A 115 -4.39 -2.76 -21.34
N THR A 116 -3.34 -3.44 -21.73
CA THR A 116 -3.41 -4.46 -22.79
C THR A 116 -3.96 -5.77 -22.22
N GLU A 117 -4.27 -6.74 -23.07
CA GLU A 117 -4.67 -8.08 -22.59
C GLU A 117 -3.56 -8.75 -21.76
N ALA A 118 -2.28 -8.54 -22.12
CA ALA A 118 -1.16 -8.99 -21.30
C ALA A 118 -1.14 -8.30 -19.93
N GLY A 119 -1.39 -6.99 -19.88
CA GLY A 119 -1.50 -6.24 -18.62
C GLY A 119 -2.64 -6.72 -17.73
N LYS A 120 -3.82 -6.98 -18.31
CA LYS A 120 -4.96 -7.55 -17.57
C LYS A 120 -4.64 -8.94 -17.01
N SER A 121 -4.00 -9.78 -17.81
CA SER A 121 -3.60 -11.13 -17.38
C SER A 121 -2.61 -11.10 -16.22
N VAL A 122 -1.58 -10.26 -16.29
CA VAL A 122 -0.60 -10.07 -15.21
C VAL A 122 -1.29 -9.50 -13.95
N HIS A 123 -2.14 -8.48 -14.10
CA HIS A 123 -2.89 -7.91 -12.98
C HIS A 123 -3.76 -8.97 -12.30
N ALA A 124 -4.53 -9.75 -13.06
CA ALA A 124 -5.40 -10.80 -12.52
C ALA A 124 -4.61 -11.88 -11.76
N ALA A 125 -3.47 -12.32 -12.29
CA ALA A 125 -2.61 -13.31 -11.66
C ALA A 125 -2.08 -12.82 -10.31
N ILE A 126 -1.56 -11.59 -10.25
CA ILE A 126 -1.06 -10.99 -9.01
C ILE A 126 -2.21 -10.79 -8.02
N ARG A 127 -3.34 -10.24 -8.46
CA ARG A 127 -4.52 -10.00 -7.62
C ARG A 127 -5.05 -11.28 -6.98
N GLY A 128 -5.13 -12.38 -7.75
CA GLY A 128 -5.58 -13.67 -7.25
C GLY A 128 -4.66 -14.24 -6.16
N ALA A 129 -3.34 -14.17 -6.36
CA ALA A 129 -2.36 -14.57 -5.36
C ALA A 129 -2.43 -13.70 -4.10
N ARG A 130 -2.62 -12.39 -4.26
CA ARG A 130 -2.68 -11.43 -3.14
C ARG A 130 -3.96 -11.50 -2.33
N GLY A 131 -5.09 -11.86 -2.92
CA GLY A 131 -6.34 -12.01 -2.18
C GLY A 131 -6.19 -12.97 -1.00
N LYS A 132 -5.63 -14.14 -1.23
CA LYS A 132 -5.32 -15.13 -0.18
C LYS A 132 -4.32 -14.60 0.86
N PHE A 133 -3.37 -13.80 0.43
CA PHE A 133 -2.34 -13.23 1.29
C PHE A 133 -2.91 -12.16 2.23
N TYR A 134 -3.79 -11.30 1.73
CA TYR A 134 -4.46 -10.30 2.57
C TYR A 134 -5.41 -10.92 3.59
N GLU A 135 -6.13 -11.97 3.22
CA GLU A 135 -6.98 -12.68 4.17
C GLU A 135 -6.20 -13.25 5.35
N GLN A 136 -4.98 -13.75 5.13
CA GLN A 136 -4.12 -14.23 6.21
C GLN A 136 -3.77 -13.15 7.23
N TRP A 137 -3.69 -11.88 6.84
CA TRP A 137 -3.39 -10.79 7.78
C TRP A 137 -4.57 -10.42 8.67
N LEU A 138 -5.76 -10.87 8.31
CA LEU A 138 -7.00 -10.56 9.00
C LEU A 138 -7.59 -11.77 9.73
N THR A 139 -6.88 -12.90 9.76
CA THR A 139 -7.40 -14.16 10.36
C THR A 139 -7.72 -14.04 11.84
N ASP A 140 -6.96 -13.21 12.57
CA ASP A 140 -7.15 -13.01 14.00
C ASP A 140 -8.25 -11.99 14.33
N LEU A 141 -8.87 -11.37 13.31
CA LEU A 141 -9.98 -10.44 13.48
C LEU A 141 -11.32 -11.15 13.24
N SER A 142 -12.23 -11.02 14.19
CA SER A 142 -13.64 -11.36 14.01
C SER A 142 -14.30 -10.46 12.97
N ASP A 143 -15.43 -10.88 12.42
CA ASP A 143 -16.19 -10.08 11.44
C ASP A 143 -16.59 -8.71 12.00
N ALA A 144 -16.98 -8.65 13.28
CA ALA A 144 -17.34 -7.41 13.95
C ALA A 144 -16.12 -6.44 14.03
N GLU A 145 -14.94 -6.96 14.34
CA GLU A 145 -13.70 -6.16 14.38
C GLU A 145 -13.29 -5.68 12.99
N ARG A 146 -13.44 -6.50 11.94
CA ARG A 146 -13.20 -6.10 10.55
C ARG A 146 -14.12 -4.95 10.13
N VAL A 147 -15.42 -5.04 10.43
CA VAL A 147 -16.40 -3.99 10.15
C VAL A 147 -16.05 -2.71 10.92
N ALA A 148 -15.74 -2.83 12.22
CA ALA A 148 -15.38 -1.68 13.05
C ALA A 148 -14.08 -1.00 12.59
N LEU A 149 -13.07 -1.79 12.21
CA LEU A 149 -11.80 -1.28 11.67
C LEU A 149 -12.01 -0.53 10.36
N ASN A 150 -12.78 -1.09 9.44
CA ASN A 150 -13.08 -0.43 8.16
C ASN A 150 -13.80 0.91 8.38
N ALA A 151 -14.83 0.93 9.22
CA ALA A 151 -15.55 2.15 9.56
C ALA A 151 -14.66 3.21 10.25
N ALA A 152 -13.73 2.78 11.09
CA ALA A 152 -12.76 3.68 11.73
C ALA A 152 -11.78 4.27 10.70
N LEU A 153 -11.24 3.46 9.80
CA LEU A 153 -10.35 3.91 8.72
C LEU A 153 -11.04 4.92 7.80
N GLU A 154 -12.31 4.69 7.42
CA GLU A 154 -13.09 5.63 6.61
C GLU A 154 -13.24 7.00 7.29
N LYS A 155 -13.53 7.01 8.60
CA LYS A 155 -13.62 8.25 9.38
C LYS A 155 -12.30 9.00 9.43
N VAL A 156 -11.18 8.28 9.65
CA VAL A 156 -9.85 8.89 9.66
C VAL A 156 -9.49 9.45 8.30
N THR A 157 -9.72 8.68 7.22
CA THR A 157 -9.47 9.13 5.84
C THR A 157 -10.21 10.42 5.53
N ARG A 158 -11.51 10.49 5.86
CA ARG A 158 -12.32 11.69 5.66
C ARG A 158 -11.74 12.89 6.41
N ARG A 159 -11.32 12.71 7.67
CA ARG A 159 -10.68 13.77 8.45
C ARG A 159 -9.34 14.24 7.91
N VAL A 160 -8.55 13.34 7.34
CA VAL A 160 -7.30 13.70 6.68
C VAL A 160 -7.59 14.58 5.45
N ILE A 161 -8.55 14.19 4.61
CA ILE A 161 -8.96 14.97 3.44
C ILE A 161 -9.48 16.35 3.87
N ASP A 162 -10.38 16.41 4.85
CA ASP A 162 -10.94 17.66 5.36
C ASP A 162 -9.90 18.61 5.96
N SER A 163 -8.79 18.06 6.47
CA SER A 163 -7.72 18.85 7.08
C SER A 163 -6.80 19.55 6.08
N ALA A 164 -6.78 19.08 4.83
CA ALA A 164 -5.93 19.62 3.77
C ALA A 164 -6.59 19.41 2.38
N PRO A 165 -7.80 19.95 2.16
CA PRO A 165 -8.59 19.66 0.96
C PRO A 165 -7.82 20.01 -0.32
N GLN A 166 -7.02 21.07 -0.32
CA GLN A 166 -6.21 21.51 -1.46
C GLN A 166 -5.15 20.49 -1.91
N MET A 167 -4.84 19.48 -1.09
CA MET A 167 -3.92 18.40 -1.45
C MET A 167 -4.62 17.19 -2.09
N PHE A 168 -5.95 17.16 -2.01
CA PHE A 168 -6.79 16.03 -2.42
C PHE A 168 -7.87 16.42 -3.42
N ASP A 169 -7.71 17.56 -4.11
CA ASP A 169 -8.60 17.97 -5.20
C ASP A 169 -8.59 16.90 -6.30
N LEU A 170 -9.67 16.10 -6.33
CA LEU A 170 -9.95 15.02 -7.26
C LEU A 170 -10.76 15.53 -8.46
#